data_608bf6c101b5ebd47ae82f93c49f885d
#
_entry.id   608bf6c101b5ebd47ae82f93c49f885d
#
_cell.length_a   1.000
_cell.length_b   1.000
_cell.length_c   1.000
_cell.angle_alpha   90.00
_cell.angle_beta   90.00
_cell.angle_gamma   90.00
#
_symmetry.space_group_name_H-M   'P 1'
#
loop_
_entity.id
_entity.type
_entity.pdbx_description
1 polymer ?
#
loop_
_entity_poly.entity_id
_entity_poly.type
_entity_poly.pdbx_seq_one_letter_code
_entity_poly.pdbx_strand_id
1 'polypeptide(L)'
;MMTRRTFVGAAAAAGFLRADQPWIELFDGHSLNHWRPSENKGSWKVIDGCLAADGPRSHLFYDGPVNNADFKNFELEVDCLAHHDCNSGVYFHTAYQEKDFPYKGFEVQVNNTATGEGSYRERKKTGSLYGLRNIYKQFIPDDQWFKIRIAVRGKNVQIRLNDMLVVDYVEPTPPIIPDGPEKQRYLDRGTFALQCHNDGSKALFRNVRVRPLPDDLATPGEAPVVDETYRQIINIGRHNLPMVDYHVHLKEGLALEQALAKSRRDGIEYGIAVNCGKFNPVQDDQAARDFVNRMKGQPCFVAMQAEGREWLQMFSRQTVALFDYVFTDSMTWTDNHGRRLRLWIPEELGTIRDTHEFMETLVERTVGILEHEPIDIYVNPTYLPPVIASDYDHLWTEERMKKVAGAAARNQVAIELNDRYKIPSANFVRVAKEAGCKFTFGTNPSKPSELGRSEYGIRMVEECKLQWQNFFVPGAWGPKAIERKGSTLRG
;
A
#
# COMPACT_ATOMS: atom_id res chain seq x y z
N MET A 1 31.59 22.23 45.03
CA MET A 1 32.38 21.64 43.93
C MET A 1 31.47 20.74 43.12
N MET A 2 30.94 21.26 42.01
CA MET A 2 30.09 20.51 41.05
C MET A 2 30.90 20.22 39.81
N THR A 3 31.16 18.96 39.52
CA THR A 3 31.87 18.50 38.35
C THR A 3 30.92 18.46 37.14
N ARG A 4 31.25 19.27 36.13
CA ARG A 4 30.61 19.25 34.80
C ARG A 4 31.01 17.95 34.08
N ARG A 5 30.06 17.08 33.76
CA ARG A 5 30.22 16.00 32.80
C ARG A 5 30.03 16.55 31.39
N THR A 6 31.09 16.54 30.63
CA THR A 6 31.11 16.89 29.21
C THR A 6 30.48 15.73 28.43
N PHE A 7 29.34 15.98 27.78
CA PHE A 7 28.79 15.08 26.77
C PHE A 7 29.58 15.25 25.47
N VAL A 8 30.36 14.26 25.13
CA VAL A 8 30.96 14.15 23.78
C VAL A 8 29.92 13.57 22.87
N GLY A 9 29.29 14.40 22.07
CA GLY A 9 28.43 13.97 20.99
C GLY A 9 29.27 13.34 19.89
N ALA A 10 29.10 12.07 19.64
CA ALA A 10 29.61 11.41 18.45
C ALA A 10 28.83 11.93 17.25
N ALA A 11 29.40 12.89 16.52
CA ALA A 11 28.93 13.28 15.19
C ALA A 11 29.18 12.06 14.28
N ALA A 12 28.09 11.38 13.86
CA ALA A 12 28.15 10.43 12.79
C ALA A 12 28.61 11.18 11.52
N ALA A 13 29.83 10.91 11.08
CA ALA A 13 30.32 11.35 9.79
C ALA A 13 29.48 10.66 8.71
N ALA A 14 28.44 11.35 8.24
CA ALA A 14 27.79 11.03 6.98
C ALA A 14 28.87 11.20 5.89
N GLY A 15 29.44 10.10 5.44
CA GLY A 15 30.39 10.10 4.35
C GLY A 15 29.72 10.75 3.15
N PHE A 16 30.18 11.92 2.76
CA PHE A 16 29.82 12.56 1.51
C PHE A 16 30.22 11.61 0.39
N LEU A 17 29.24 10.87 -0.14
CA LEU A 17 29.40 10.13 -1.38
C LEU A 17 29.85 11.13 -2.45
N ARG A 18 30.97 10.84 -3.09
CA ARG A 18 31.47 11.63 -4.22
C ARG A 18 30.36 11.74 -5.28
N ALA A 19 29.74 12.92 -5.33
CA ALA A 19 28.72 13.27 -6.33
C ALA A 19 29.29 13.45 -7.75
N ASP A 20 30.52 13.02 -8.01
CA ASP A 20 31.32 13.45 -9.16
C ASP A 20 31.39 12.44 -10.32
N GLN A 21 30.72 11.30 -10.25
CA GLN A 21 30.67 10.43 -11.44
C GLN A 21 29.57 10.91 -12.39
N PRO A 22 29.89 11.19 -13.67
CA PRO A 22 28.87 11.62 -14.64
C PRO A 22 27.87 10.50 -14.93
N TRP A 23 26.67 10.89 -15.30
CA TRP A 23 25.69 9.97 -15.88
C TRP A 23 26.17 9.52 -17.25
N ILE A 24 26.00 8.24 -17.55
CA ILE A 24 26.34 7.61 -18.82
C ILE A 24 25.05 7.15 -19.48
N GLU A 25 24.78 7.64 -20.69
CA GLU A 25 23.61 7.22 -21.46
C GLU A 25 23.78 5.79 -21.94
N LEU A 26 22.76 4.96 -21.73
CA LEU A 26 22.71 3.58 -22.20
C LEU A 26 21.91 3.42 -23.50
N PHE A 27 21.14 4.42 -23.87
CA PHE A 27 20.35 4.47 -25.10
C PHE A 27 20.70 5.72 -25.90
N ASP A 28 20.99 5.54 -27.19
CA ASP A 28 21.44 6.59 -28.08
C ASP A 28 20.30 7.45 -28.68
N GLY A 29 19.04 7.09 -28.41
CA GLY A 29 17.85 7.74 -28.95
C GLY A 29 17.51 7.33 -30.38
N HIS A 30 18.28 6.47 -31.04
CA HIS A 30 18.15 6.23 -32.50
C HIS A 30 18.11 4.76 -32.87
N SER A 31 18.74 3.87 -32.09
CA SER A 31 18.90 2.47 -32.48
C SER A 31 18.76 1.52 -31.29
N LEU A 32 18.53 0.24 -31.56
CA LEU A 32 18.63 -0.84 -30.59
C LEU A 32 20.06 -1.32 -30.36
N ASN A 33 21.10 -0.59 -30.82
CA ASN A 33 22.48 -0.93 -30.53
C ASN A 33 22.70 -1.02 -29.02
N HIS A 34 23.39 -2.08 -28.57
CA HIS A 34 23.60 -2.35 -27.14
C HIS A 34 22.34 -2.75 -26.36
N TRP A 35 21.26 -3.07 -27.08
CA TRP A 35 20.02 -3.55 -26.52
C TRP A 35 19.56 -4.81 -27.24
N ARG A 36 19.55 -5.94 -26.55
CA ARG A 36 19.22 -7.24 -27.09
C ARG A 36 17.83 -7.68 -26.68
N PRO A 37 16.86 -7.74 -27.60
CA PRO A 37 15.54 -8.27 -27.30
C PRO A 37 15.58 -9.80 -27.15
N SER A 38 14.76 -10.33 -26.23
CA SER A 38 14.50 -11.76 -26.06
C SER A 38 13.46 -12.26 -27.08
N GLU A 39 12.69 -13.29 -26.75
CA GLU A 39 11.57 -13.76 -27.55
C GLU A 39 10.73 -12.60 -28.12
N ASN A 40 10.06 -12.80 -29.28
CA ASN A 40 9.20 -11.78 -29.91
C ASN A 40 9.92 -10.43 -30.14
N LYS A 41 11.06 -10.48 -30.78
CA LYS A 41 11.93 -9.30 -31.04
C LYS A 41 11.21 -8.10 -31.66
N GLY A 42 10.14 -8.36 -32.44
CA GLY A 42 9.31 -7.33 -33.07
C GLY A 42 8.49 -6.46 -32.10
N SER A 43 8.41 -6.84 -30.82
CA SER A 43 7.77 -6.05 -29.77
C SER A 43 8.56 -4.78 -29.42
N TRP A 44 9.80 -4.65 -29.89
CA TRP A 44 10.68 -3.51 -29.60
C TRP A 44 11.01 -2.74 -30.85
N LYS A 45 10.84 -1.43 -30.80
CA LYS A 45 11.15 -0.47 -31.87
C LYS A 45 11.72 0.81 -31.27
N VAL A 46 12.41 1.58 -32.09
CA VAL A 46 12.74 2.97 -31.77
C VAL A 46 11.75 3.86 -32.51
N ILE A 47 11.02 4.66 -31.75
CA ILE A 47 9.99 5.59 -32.23
C ILE A 47 10.19 6.93 -31.52
N ASP A 48 10.38 8.00 -32.29
CA ASP A 48 10.49 9.38 -31.77
C ASP A 48 11.52 9.53 -30.62
N GLY A 49 12.67 8.89 -30.78
CA GLY A 49 13.73 8.93 -29.76
C GLY A 49 13.46 8.09 -28.51
N CYS A 50 12.51 7.18 -28.56
CA CYS A 50 12.14 6.31 -27.44
C CYS A 50 12.30 4.82 -27.82
N LEU A 51 12.68 3.99 -26.86
CA LEU A 51 12.47 2.55 -26.90
C LEU A 51 10.97 2.29 -26.66
N ALA A 52 10.28 1.79 -27.66
CA ALA A 52 8.86 1.49 -27.63
C ALA A 52 8.63 0.00 -27.42
N ALA A 53 7.91 -0.36 -26.36
CA ALA A 53 7.39 -1.69 -26.09
C ALA A 53 5.93 -1.76 -26.59
N ASP A 54 5.64 -2.58 -27.60
CA ASP A 54 4.30 -2.82 -28.14
C ASP A 54 4.25 -4.18 -28.87
N GLY A 55 3.64 -5.17 -28.27
CA GLY A 55 3.50 -6.53 -28.83
C GLY A 55 3.50 -7.63 -27.78
N PRO A 56 3.66 -8.89 -28.19
CA PRO A 56 3.75 -10.03 -27.28
C PRO A 56 4.93 -9.93 -26.31
N ARG A 57 4.92 -10.74 -25.25
CA ARG A 57 5.94 -10.76 -24.20
C ARG A 57 7.36 -10.77 -24.79
N SER A 58 8.17 -9.82 -24.34
CA SER A 58 9.59 -9.71 -24.66
C SER A 58 10.31 -8.85 -23.63
N HIS A 59 11.58 -9.11 -23.42
CA HIS A 59 12.44 -8.28 -22.58
C HIS A 59 13.60 -7.74 -23.40
N LEU A 60 13.92 -6.47 -23.22
CA LEU A 60 15.00 -5.77 -23.91
C LEU A 60 16.17 -5.59 -22.95
N PHE A 61 17.20 -6.43 -23.10
CA PHE A 61 18.35 -6.46 -22.19
C PHE A 61 19.46 -5.53 -22.69
N TYR A 62 20.05 -4.77 -21.76
CA TYR A 62 21.25 -4.02 -22.05
C TYR A 62 22.45 -4.96 -22.13
N ASP A 63 23.17 -4.95 -23.25
CA ASP A 63 24.38 -5.74 -23.51
C ASP A 63 25.56 -4.88 -24.02
N GLY A 64 25.51 -3.57 -23.74
CA GLY A 64 26.50 -2.61 -24.20
C GLY A 64 27.77 -2.57 -23.34
N PRO A 65 28.74 -1.71 -23.75
CA PRO A 65 30.09 -1.72 -23.18
C PRO A 65 30.20 -1.08 -21.79
N VAL A 66 29.21 -0.31 -21.35
CA VAL A 66 29.27 0.37 -20.04
C VAL A 66 29.35 -0.67 -18.94
N ASN A 67 30.43 -0.64 -18.18
CA ASN A 67 30.74 -1.59 -17.10
C ASN A 67 30.61 -3.08 -17.53
N ASN A 68 30.83 -3.38 -18.83
CA ASN A 68 30.61 -4.71 -19.44
C ASN A 68 29.18 -5.27 -19.20
N ALA A 69 28.18 -4.40 -19.13
CA ALA A 69 26.79 -4.74 -18.80
C ALA A 69 26.64 -5.52 -17.47
N ASP A 70 27.53 -5.28 -16.49
CA ASP A 70 27.57 -6.00 -15.23
C ASP A 70 27.71 -5.02 -14.05
N PHE A 71 26.59 -4.64 -13.45
CA PHE A 71 26.49 -3.61 -12.42
C PHE A 71 26.19 -4.26 -11.07
N LYS A 72 26.93 -3.88 -10.02
CA LYS A 72 26.68 -4.28 -8.63
C LYS A 72 26.01 -3.13 -7.86
N ASN A 73 26.71 -2.02 -7.75
CA ASN A 73 26.18 -0.78 -7.17
C ASN A 73 26.04 0.26 -8.27
N PHE A 74 24.91 0.96 -8.28
CA PHE A 74 24.62 1.92 -9.32
C PHE A 74 23.48 2.87 -8.94
N GLU A 75 23.33 3.93 -9.69
CA GLU A 75 22.09 4.68 -9.86
C GLU A 75 21.66 4.56 -11.32
N LEU A 76 20.42 4.14 -11.54
CA LEU A 76 19.79 4.06 -12.86
C LEU A 76 18.63 5.05 -12.91
N GLU A 77 18.55 5.83 -13.98
CA GLU A 77 17.37 6.66 -14.30
C GLU A 77 16.78 6.22 -15.64
N VAL A 78 15.45 6.16 -15.64
CA VAL A 78 14.65 5.86 -16.83
C VAL A 78 13.45 6.79 -16.85
N ASP A 79 13.29 7.57 -17.91
CA ASP A 79 12.02 8.25 -18.16
C ASP A 79 11.07 7.27 -18.85
N CYS A 80 9.89 7.10 -18.29
CA CYS A 80 8.89 6.14 -18.74
C CYS A 80 7.55 6.84 -19.00
N LEU A 81 6.82 6.38 -20.03
CA LEU A 81 5.41 6.69 -20.24
C LEU A 81 4.68 5.36 -20.43
N ALA A 82 3.72 5.09 -19.54
CA ALA A 82 2.85 3.92 -19.62
C ALA A 82 1.47 4.34 -20.12
N HIS A 83 1.01 3.69 -21.19
CA HIS A 83 -0.35 3.90 -21.68
C HIS A 83 -1.39 3.21 -20.77
N HIS A 84 -2.68 3.49 -21.02
CA HIS A 84 -3.76 2.82 -20.32
C HIS A 84 -3.64 1.29 -20.43
N ASP A 85 -3.91 0.58 -19.33
CA ASP A 85 -3.76 -0.88 -19.19
C ASP A 85 -2.35 -1.44 -19.46
N CYS A 86 -1.33 -0.59 -19.43
CA CYS A 86 0.05 -1.04 -19.59
C CYS A 86 0.52 -1.83 -18.35
N ASN A 87 1.07 -3.02 -18.60
CA ASN A 87 1.88 -3.78 -17.65
C ASN A 87 3.30 -3.92 -18.22
N SER A 88 4.27 -3.43 -17.48
CA SER A 88 5.67 -3.38 -17.90
C SER A 88 6.59 -3.36 -16.66
N GLY A 89 7.90 -3.28 -16.86
CA GLY A 89 8.87 -3.26 -15.77
C GLY A 89 10.28 -2.84 -16.19
N VAL A 90 11.05 -2.39 -15.20
CA VAL A 90 12.47 -2.11 -15.30
C VAL A 90 13.23 -3.11 -14.44
N TYR A 91 14.05 -3.96 -15.05
CA TYR A 91 14.82 -4.98 -14.32
C TYR A 91 16.23 -4.52 -14.06
N PHE A 92 16.78 -4.98 -12.93
CA PHE A 92 18.19 -4.79 -12.58
C PHE A 92 18.78 -6.04 -11.93
N HIS A 93 20.11 -6.17 -11.92
CA HIS A 93 20.87 -7.37 -11.54
C HIS A 93 20.42 -8.61 -12.30
N THR A 94 19.85 -8.41 -13.49
CA THR A 94 19.38 -9.51 -14.35
C THR A 94 20.48 -10.01 -15.28
N ALA A 95 20.18 -11.03 -16.08
CA ALA A 95 21.02 -11.57 -17.13
C ALA A 95 20.17 -11.91 -18.34
N TYR A 96 20.76 -11.88 -19.55
CA TYR A 96 20.03 -12.24 -20.75
C TYR A 96 19.38 -13.62 -20.62
N GLN A 97 18.12 -13.68 -20.95
CA GLN A 97 17.30 -14.88 -20.99
C GLN A 97 16.44 -14.83 -22.25
N GLU A 98 16.49 -15.90 -23.05
CA GLU A 98 15.83 -15.93 -24.36
C GLU A 98 14.30 -16.02 -24.26
N LYS A 99 13.75 -16.66 -23.22
CA LYS A 99 12.32 -16.91 -23.08
C LYS A 99 11.87 -16.68 -21.64
N ASP A 100 10.57 -16.41 -21.48
CA ASP A 100 9.91 -16.21 -20.21
C ASP A 100 10.34 -14.93 -19.47
N PHE A 101 9.81 -14.73 -18.28
CA PHE A 101 10.21 -13.63 -17.40
C PHE A 101 11.59 -13.89 -16.81
N PRO A 102 12.45 -12.87 -16.66
CA PRO A 102 13.78 -13.05 -16.09
C PRO A 102 13.75 -13.72 -14.71
N TYR A 103 14.50 -14.82 -14.56
CA TYR A 103 14.60 -15.53 -13.28
C TYR A 103 15.60 -14.89 -12.33
N LYS A 104 16.55 -14.11 -12.87
CA LYS A 104 17.60 -13.43 -12.09
C LYS A 104 17.29 -11.95 -11.92
N GLY A 105 17.58 -11.44 -10.73
CA GLY A 105 17.48 -10.01 -10.41
C GLY A 105 16.10 -9.58 -9.97
N PHE A 106 15.83 -8.31 -10.02
CA PHE A 106 14.62 -7.69 -9.51
C PHE A 106 13.90 -6.90 -10.61
N GLU A 107 12.60 -6.80 -10.44
CA GLU A 107 11.73 -5.97 -11.26
C GLU A 107 11.22 -4.77 -10.45
N VAL A 108 11.33 -3.59 -11.03
CA VAL A 108 10.58 -2.41 -10.63
C VAL A 108 9.37 -2.29 -11.55
N GLN A 109 8.19 -2.50 -10.99
CA GLN A 109 6.93 -2.54 -11.72
C GLN A 109 6.63 -1.22 -12.42
N VAL A 110 6.09 -1.30 -13.64
CA VAL A 110 5.45 -0.23 -14.39
C VAL A 110 4.01 -0.66 -14.69
N ASN A 111 3.08 -0.25 -13.85
CA ASN A 111 1.66 -0.52 -13.96
C ASN A 111 0.86 0.58 -13.27
N ASN A 112 0.23 1.45 -14.04
CA ASN A 112 -0.63 2.49 -13.47
C ASN A 112 -2.07 1.99 -13.30
N THR A 113 -2.69 1.49 -14.37
CA THR A 113 -4.12 1.11 -14.41
C THR A 113 -4.38 -0.35 -14.74
N ALA A 114 -3.41 -1.08 -15.34
CA ALA A 114 -3.62 -2.48 -15.69
C ALA A 114 -4.06 -3.33 -14.49
N THR A 115 -5.07 -4.15 -14.72
CA THR A 115 -5.65 -5.06 -13.73
C THR A 115 -5.38 -6.52 -14.01
N GLY A 116 -4.71 -6.82 -15.13
CA GLY A 116 -4.41 -8.17 -15.62
C GLY A 116 -5.53 -8.76 -16.50
N GLU A 117 -5.30 -9.94 -17.05
CA GLU A 117 -6.16 -10.61 -18.02
C GLU A 117 -6.57 -12.00 -17.55
N GLY A 118 -7.76 -12.44 -17.96
CA GLY A 118 -8.27 -13.76 -17.64
C GLY A 118 -8.39 -14.02 -16.14
N SER A 119 -7.70 -15.05 -15.65
CA SER A 119 -7.60 -15.40 -14.23
C SER A 119 -6.47 -14.66 -13.51
N TYR A 120 -5.53 -14.09 -14.24
CA TYR A 120 -4.44 -13.29 -13.69
C TYR A 120 -4.93 -11.90 -13.32
N ARG A 121 -4.53 -11.42 -12.16
CA ARG A 121 -4.78 -10.04 -11.72
C ARG A 121 -3.49 -9.43 -11.21
N GLU A 122 -3.12 -8.27 -11.77
CA GLU A 122 -2.00 -7.49 -11.27
C GLU A 122 -2.51 -6.31 -10.44
N ARG A 123 -2.07 -6.23 -9.20
CA ARG A 123 -2.46 -5.16 -8.27
C ARG A 123 -1.30 -4.28 -7.86
N LYS A 124 -0.09 -4.76 -8.10
CA LYS A 124 1.11 -4.02 -7.78
C LYS A 124 1.29 -2.90 -8.79
N LYS A 125 1.43 -1.70 -8.29
CA LYS A 125 1.50 -0.47 -9.08
C LYS A 125 2.93 -0.04 -9.34
N THR A 126 3.09 0.91 -10.25
CA THR A 126 4.39 1.52 -10.63
C THR A 126 5.21 1.88 -9.41
N GLY A 127 6.48 1.49 -9.43
CA GLY A 127 7.46 1.71 -8.37
C GLY A 127 7.56 0.55 -7.36
N SER A 128 6.72 -0.48 -7.44
CA SER A 128 6.89 -1.68 -6.60
C SER A 128 8.22 -2.36 -6.90
N LEU A 129 8.98 -2.72 -5.87
CA LEU A 129 9.99 -3.77 -5.96
C LEU A 129 9.24 -5.10 -5.89
N TYR A 130 8.97 -5.68 -7.05
CA TYR A 130 7.97 -6.73 -7.27
C TYR A 130 8.10 -7.91 -6.31
N GLY A 131 7.02 -8.16 -5.56
CA GLY A 131 6.93 -9.27 -4.61
C GLY A 131 7.65 -9.06 -3.27
N LEU A 132 8.35 -7.94 -3.08
CA LEU A 132 9.07 -7.60 -1.83
C LEU A 132 8.58 -6.31 -1.19
N ARG A 133 8.41 -5.25 -1.98
CA ARG A 133 7.93 -3.94 -1.55
C ARG A 133 6.88 -3.47 -2.53
N ASN A 134 5.67 -3.99 -2.38
CA ASN A 134 4.58 -3.70 -3.29
C ASN A 134 3.92 -2.36 -2.95
N ILE A 135 3.50 -1.67 -3.99
CA ILE A 135 2.70 -0.45 -3.95
C ILE A 135 1.34 -0.79 -4.54
N TYR A 136 0.28 -0.31 -3.92
CA TYR A 136 -1.10 -0.55 -4.36
C TYR A 136 -1.82 0.75 -4.71
N LYS A 137 -1.30 1.90 -4.26
CA LYS A 137 -1.79 3.21 -4.69
C LYS A 137 -1.20 3.59 -6.04
N GLN A 138 -2.06 4.01 -6.96
CA GLN A 138 -1.62 4.61 -8.20
C GLN A 138 -1.10 6.03 -7.93
N PHE A 139 0.21 6.24 -8.10
CA PHE A 139 0.84 7.56 -7.95
C PHE A 139 1.01 8.28 -9.29
N ILE A 140 1.11 7.53 -10.37
CA ILE A 140 1.39 8.05 -11.71
C ILE A 140 0.14 7.84 -12.58
N PRO A 141 -0.41 8.90 -13.22
CA PRO A 141 -1.45 8.76 -14.23
C PRO A 141 -0.91 8.08 -15.51
N ASP A 142 -1.83 7.46 -16.27
CA ASP A 142 -1.51 6.99 -17.61
C ASP A 142 -1.17 8.16 -18.56
N ASP A 143 -0.47 7.85 -19.64
CA ASP A 143 -0.13 8.79 -20.72
C ASP A 143 0.66 10.04 -20.28
N GLN A 144 1.34 9.95 -19.14
CA GLN A 144 2.21 11.01 -18.64
C GLN A 144 3.64 10.50 -18.45
N TRP A 145 4.61 11.31 -18.87
CA TRP A 145 6.02 11.03 -18.61
C TRP A 145 6.34 11.14 -17.13
N PHE A 146 7.05 10.15 -16.62
CA PHE A 146 7.59 10.14 -15.27
C PHE A 146 8.97 9.51 -15.24
N LYS A 147 9.72 9.78 -14.21
CA LYS A 147 11.07 9.25 -14.00
C LYS A 147 11.04 8.14 -12.94
N ILE A 148 11.63 7.00 -13.27
CA ILE A 148 12.02 5.98 -12.31
C ILE A 148 13.51 6.17 -12.02
N ARG A 149 13.87 6.32 -10.74
CA ARG A 149 15.25 6.24 -10.29
C ARG A 149 15.41 5.04 -9.38
N ILE A 150 16.35 4.16 -9.70
CA ILE A 150 16.72 2.98 -8.91
C ILE A 150 18.15 3.21 -8.43
N ALA A 151 18.37 3.16 -7.11
CA ALA A 151 19.70 3.24 -6.52
C ALA A 151 19.98 1.97 -5.73
N VAL A 152 21.07 1.29 -6.07
CA VAL A 152 21.57 0.12 -5.33
C VAL A 152 22.91 0.46 -4.70
N ARG A 153 22.99 0.31 -3.37
CA ARG A 153 24.19 0.56 -2.57
C ARG A 153 24.35 -0.56 -1.54
N GLY A 154 25.30 -1.45 -1.78
CA GLY A 154 25.45 -2.67 -0.96
C GLY A 154 24.17 -3.50 -1.00
N LYS A 155 23.53 -3.66 0.16
CA LYS A 155 22.26 -4.39 0.31
C LYS A 155 21.01 -3.49 0.28
N ASN A 156 21.17 -2.20 0.04
CA ASN A 156 20.05 -1.26 0.00
C ASN A 156 19.59 -0.98 -1.43
N VAL A 157 18.27 -1.02 -1.64
CA VAL A 157 17.58 -0.62 -2.87
C VAL A 157 16.63 0.52 -2.55
N GLN A 158 16.83 1.66 -3.19
CA GLN A 158 15.88 2.77 -3.17
C GLN A 158 15.24 2.97 -4.54
N ILE A 159 13.92 3.14 -4.55
CA ILE A 159 13.16 3.45 -5.77
C ILE A 159 12.44 4.77 -5.57
N ARG A 160 12.59 5.66 -6.54
CA ARG A 160 11.86 6.94 -6.60
C ARG A 160 11.03 7.01 -7.88
N LEU A 161 9.84 7.57 -7.72
CA LEU A 161 8.97 8.01 -8.83
C LEU A 161 9.03 9.54 -8.85
N ASN A 162 9.62 10.11 -9.90
CA ASN A 162 10.06 11.49 -9.88
C ASN A 162 10.96 11.72 -8.64
N ASP A 163 10.58 12.59 -7.72
CA ASP A 163 11.34 12.83 -6.48
C ASP A 163 10.81 12.05 -5.27
N MET A 164 9.66 11.40 -5.40
CA MET A 164 9.00 10.66 -4.31
C MET A 164 9.68 9.33 -4.04
N LEU A 165 10.27 9.15 -2.86
CA LEU A 165 10.84 7.87 -2.43
C LEU A 165 9.71 6.90 -2.04
N VAL A 166 9.52 5.84 -2.82
CA VAL A 166 8.45 4.86 -2.63
C VAL A 166 8.92 3.53 -2.04
N VAL A 167 10.18 3.16 -2.27
CA VAL A 167 10.80 1.96 -1.69
C VAL A 167 12.15 2.32 -1.07
N ASP A 168 12.41 1.79 0.11
CA ASP A 168 13.72 1.81 0.77
C ASP A 168 13.94 0.45 1.44
N TYR A 169 14.44 -0.50 0.64
CA TYR A 169 14.60 -1.89 1.02
C TYR A 169 16.05 -2.20 1.33
N VAL A 170 16.32 -2.78 2.50
CA VAL A 170 17.61 -3.41 2.79
C VAL A 170 17.43 -4.91 2.82
N GLU A 171 18.11 -5.61 1.92
CA GLU A 171 18.05 -7.06 1.83
C GLU A 171 18.61 -7.70 3.11
N PRO A 172 17.85 -8.55 3.81
CA PRO A 172 18.32 -9.25 4.99
C PRO A 172 19.38 -10.31 4.65
N THR A 173 20.08 -10.76 5.67
CA THR A 173 21.03 -11.87 5.54
C THR A 173 20.60 -13.03 6.45
N PRO A 174 20.23 -14.20 5.91
CA PRO A 174 20.13 -14.54 4.48
C PRO A 174 18.99 -13.80 3.77
N PRO A 175 19.04 -13.64 2.43
CA PRO A 175 17.96 -13.02 1.66
C PRO A 175 16.68 -13.86 1.73
N ILE A 176 15.53 -13.18 1.61
CA ILE A 176 14.25 -13.88 1.48
C ILE A 176 14.07 -14.22 0.01
N ILE A 177 14.30 -15.48 -0.34
CA ILE A 177 14.17 -15.97 -1.71
C ILE A 177 12.74 -16.52 -1.90
N PRO A 178 12.03 -16.10 -2.97
CA PRO A 178 10.73 -16.65 -3.30
C PRO A 178 10.80 -18.15 -3.66
N ASP A 179 9.74 -18.86 -3.36
CA ASP A 179 9.53 -20.18 -3.95
C ASP A 179 9.24 -20.06 -5.45
N GLY A 180 9.66 -21.05 -6.23
CA GLY A 180 9.40 -21.08 -7.67
C GLY A 180 10.64 -20.87 -8.55
N PRO A 181 10.48 -20.50 -9.83
CA PRO A 181 11.58 -20.34 -10.76
C PRO A 181 12.51 -19.17 -10.42
N GLU A 182 12.03 -18.21 -9.66
CA GLU A 182 12.70 -16.93 -9.35
C GLU A 182 13.74 -17.06 -8.21
N LYS A 183 14.38 -18.20 -8.08
CA LYS A 183 15.35 -18.50 -7.01
C LYS A 183 16.60 -17.61 -7.00
N GLN A 184 16.80 -16.80 -8.02
CA GLN A 184 17.92 -15.87 -8.13
C GLN A 184 17.50 -14.41 -7.90
N ARG A 185 16.39 -14.18 -7.21
CA ARG A 185 15.96 -12.84 -6.78
C ARG A 185 16.60 -12.44 -5.45
N TYR A 186 17.88 -12.12 -5.52
CA TYR A 186 18.68 -11.55 -4.44
C TYR A 186 19.69 -10.56 -5.03
N LEU A 187 20.18 -9.63 -4.19
CA LEU A 187 21.14 -8.63 -4.61
C LEU A 187 22.50 -9.28 -4.88
N ASP A 188 22.96 -9.12 -6.12
CA ASP A 188 24.22 -9.65 -6.62
C ASP A 188 24.83 -8.63 -7.59
N ARG A 189 24.89 -8.96 -8.84
CA ARG A 189 25.30 -8.12 -9.96
C ARG A 189 24.66 -8.62 -11.24
N GLY A 190 24.64 -7.79 -12.27
CA GLY A 190 24.07 -8.12 -13.57
C GLY A 190 23.70 -6.89 -14.37
N THR A 191 22.97 -7.09 -15.44
CA THR A 191 22.55 -6.03 -16.34
C THR A 191 21.15 -5.49 -16.03
N PHE A 192 20.66 -4.63 -16.92
CA PHE A 192 19.32 -4.07 -16.92
C PHE A 192 18.45 -4.68 -18.02
N ALA A 193 17.14 -4.69 -17.83
CA ALA A 193 16.21 -4.98 -18.90
C ALA A 193 14.93 -4.15 -18.76
N LEU A 194 14.27 -3.92 -19.89
CA LEU A 194 12.94 -3.33 -19.98
C LEU A 194 11.95 -4.41 -20.40
N GLN A 195 10.71 -4.34 -19.95
CA GLN A 195 9.70 -5.37 -20.20
C GLN A 195 8.63 -4.88 -21.19
N CYS A 196 8.26 -5.73 -22.15
CA CYS A 196 6.99 -5.76 -22.83
C CYS A 196 6.23 -6.99 -22.30
N HIS A 197 5.21 -6.81 -21.45
CA HIS A 197 4.62 -7.92 -20.70
C HIS A 197 3.74 -8.83 -21.57
N ASN A 198 2.84 -8.25 -22.35
CA ASN A 198 1.88 -8.95 -23.20
C ASN A 198 1.33 -8.02 -24.27
N ASP A 199 0.59 -8.58 -25.23
CA ASP A 199 -0.14 -7.78 -26.21
C ASP A 199 -1.05 -6.75 -25.54
N GLY A 200 -1.01 -5.53 -26.03
CA GLY A 200 -1.77 -4.40 -25.46
C GLY A 200 -1.03 -3.63 -24.36
N SER A 201 0.02 -4.18 -23.76
CA SER A 201 0.89 -3.43 -22.86
C SER A 201 1.82 -2.53 -23.64
N LYS A 202 1.54 -1.21 -23.62
CA LYS A 202 2.32 -0.21 -24.37
C LYS A 202 3.05 0.73 -23.43
N ALA A 203 4.38 0.78 -23.56
CA ALA A 203 5.25 1.68 -22.83
C ALA A 203 6.31 2.31 -23.72
N LEU A 204 6.71 3.53 -23.37
CA LEU A 204 7.82 4.25 -24.00
C LEU A 204 8.89 4.52 -22.93
N PHE A 205 10.16 4.32 -23.29
CA PHE A 205 11.30 4.58 -22.43
C PHE A 205 12.31 5.48 -23.15
N ARG A 206 12.86 6.45 -22.45
CA ARG A 206 13.92 7.33 -22.95
C ARG A 206 14.82 7.78 -21.81
N ASN A 207 15.91 8.48 -22.13
CA ASN A 207 16.86 8.98 -21.13
C ASN A 207 17.31 7.87 -20.17
N VAL A 208 17.55 6.66 -20.73
CA VAL A 208 18.02 5.51 -19.96
C VAL A 208 19.49 5.71 -19.67
N ARG A 209 19.82 6.06 -18.44
CA ARG A 209 21.19 6.41 -18.04
C ARG A 209 21.58 5.82 -16.69
N VAL A 210 22.85 5.51 -16.55
CA VAL A 210 23.41 4.90 -15.36
C VAL A 210 24.58 5.70 -14.81
N ARG A 211 24.73 5.66 -13.51
CA ARG A 211 25.94 6.06 -12.79
C ARG A 211 26.44 4.84 -12.03
N PRO A 212 27.46 4.12 -12.52
CA PRO A 212 28.08 3.05 -11.77
C PRO A 212 28.68 3.56 -10.47
N LEU A 213 28.58 2.78 -9.42
CA LEU A 213 29.11 3.11 -8.10
C LEU A 213 30.15 2.07 -7.68
N PRO A 214 31.08 2.38 -6.75
CA PRO A 214 32.08 1.44 -6.27
C PRO A 214 31.45 0.15 -5.71
N ASP A 215 32.08 -1.00 -6.01
CA ASP A 215 31.59 -2.33 -5.61
C ASP A 215 31.65 -2.58 -4.09
N ASP A 216 32.46 -1.82 -3.37
CA ASP A 216 32.73 -1.94 -1.93
C ASP A 216 31.91 -0.96 -1.05
N LEU A 217 30.89 -0.34 -1.62
CA LEU A 217 30.01 0.56 -0.87
C LEU A 217 29.36 -0.15 0.32
N ALA A 218 29.42 0.52 1.46
CA ALA A 218 28.70 0.10 2.65
C ALA A 218 27.16 0.23 2.42
N THR A 219 26.42 -0.69 2.99
CA THR A 219 24.95 -0.67 2.94
C THR A 219 24.44 0.46 3.83
N PRO A 220 23.71 1.45 3.29
CA PRO A 220 23.00 2.43 4.11
C PRO A 220 21.73 1.83 4.70
N GLY A 221 21.39 2.24 5.93
CA GLY A 221 20.20 1.77 6.63
C GLY A 221 20.37 0.39 7.26
N GLU A 222 19.29 -0.13 7.79
CA GLU A 222 19.23 -1.41 8.49
C GLU A 222 18.21 -2.34 7.85
N ALA A 223 18.53 -3.62 7.77
CA ALA A 223 17.58 -4.63 7.33
C ALA A 223 16.43 -4.76 8.35
N PRO A 224 15.21 -5.11 7.87
CA PRO A 224 14.11 -5.40 8.77
C PRO A 224 14.43 -6.63 9.63
N VAL A 225 13.82 -6.68 10.82
CA VAL A 225 13.85 -7.91 11.63
C VAL A 225 13.00 -8.97 10.92
N VAL A 226 13.62 -10.06 10.52
CA VAL A 226 12.96 -11.16 9.81
C VAL A 226 12.40 -12.15 10.83
N ASP A 227 11.26 -11.81 11.42
CA ASP A 227 10.45 -12.71 12.22
C ASP A 227 9.39 -13.43 11.36
N GLU A 228 8.57 -14.26 11.98
CA GLU A 228 7.53 -15.03 11.28
C GLU A 228 6.49 -14.10 10.64
N THR A 229 6.02 -13.08 11.34
CA THR A 229 5.08 -12.08 10.82
C THR A 229 5.61 -11.42 9.56
N TYR A 230 6.90 -11.03 9.55
CA TYR A 230 7.51 -10.41 8.39
C TYR A 230 7.58 -11.37 7.19
N ARG A 231 7.89 -12.65 7.42
CA ARG A 231 7.89 -13.67 6.36
C ARG A 231 6.48 -13.86 5.77
N GLN A 232 5.47 -13.89 6.63
CA GLN A 232 4.07 -13.99 6.20
C GLN A 232 3.65 -12.76 5.38
N ILE A 233 4.01 -11.55 5.78
CA ILE A 233 3.75 -10.31 5.02
C ILE A 233 4.33 -10.41 3.60
N ILE A 234 5.59 -10.84 3.48
CA ILE A 234 6.23 -11.00 2.16
C ILE A 234 5.51 -12.07 1.34
N ASN A 235 5.19 -13.21 1.94
CA ASN A 235 4.49 -14.31 1.26
C ASN A 235 3.11 -13.89 0.76
N ILE A 236 2.32 -13.25 1.60
CA ILE A 236 0.98 -12.75 1.25
C ILE A 236 1.06 -11.73 0.11
N GLY A 237 2.00 -10.78 0.19
CA GLY A 237 2.19 -9.75 -0.84
C GLY A 237 2.58 -10.33 -2.21
N ARG A 238 3.29 -11.46 -2.24
CA ARG A 238 3.58 -12.17 -3.50
C ARG A 238 2.33 -12.70 -4.17
N HIS A 239 1.36 -13.17 -3.40
CA HIS A 239 0.10 -13.73 -3.90
C HIS A 239 -0.96 -12.68 -4.20
N ASN A 240 -0.57 -11.45 -4.49
CA ASN A 240 -1.44 -10.32 -4.84
C ASN A 240 -2.42 -9.88 -3.75
N LEU A 241 -2.28 -10.32 -2.50
CA LEU A 241 -3.02 -9.74 -1.41
C LEU A 241 -2.43 -8.36 -1.10
N PRO A 242 -3.25 -7.30 -1.08
CA PRO A 242 -2.76 -5.96 -0.81
C PRO A 242 -2.39 -5.81 0.66
N MET A 243 -1.09 -5.72 0.94
CA MET A 243 -0.57 -5.43 2.27
C MET A 243 -0.63 -3.92 2.54
N VAL A 244 -1.82 -3.46 2.87
CA VAL A 244 -2.11 -2.07 3.20
C VAL A 244 -2.76 -2.01 4.57
N ASP A 245 -2.17 -1.26 5.48
CA ASP A 245 -2.79 -0.92 6.76
C ASP A 245 -3.64 0.35 6.56
N TYR A 246 -4.95 0.18 6.50
CA TYR A 246 -5.90 1.27 6.20
C TYR A 246 -6.29 2.12 7.41
N HIS A 247 -5.80 1.80 8.62
CA HIS A 247 -6.25 2.47 9.84
C HIS A 247 -5.08 2.97 10.67
N VAL A 248 -4.34 3.95 10.13
CA VAL A 248 -3.17 4.54 10.80
C VAL A 248 -3.43 5.98 11.16
N HIS A 249 -3.33 6.29 12.45
CA HIS A 249 -3.36 7.65 12.98
C HIS A 249 -1.97 8.09 13.46
N LEU A 250 -1.61 9.32 13.17
CA LEU A 250 -0.38 9.94 13.69
C LEU A 250 -0.65 10.44 15.13
N LYS A 251 -0.52 9.53 16.10
CA LYS A 251 -0.77 9.76 17.53
C LYS A 251 0.47 9.42 18.35
N GLU A 252 0.47 9.77 19.63
CA GLU A 252 1.49 9.37 20.61
C GLU A 252 2.93 9.68 20.19
N GLY A 253 3.12 10.79 19.45
CA GLY A 253 4.44 11.21 18.97
C GLY A 253 4.91 10.51 17.68
N LEU A 254 4.07 9.70 17.03
CA LEU A 254 4.38 9.12 15.71
C LEU A 254 4.37 10.22 14.65
N ALA A 255 5.55 10.59 14.16
CA ALA A 255 5.68 11.54 13.06
C ALA A 255 5.40 10.86 11.70
N LEU A 256 4.86 11.62 10.74
CA LEU A 256 4.59 11.14 9.38
C LEU A 256 5.82 10.49 8.75
N GLU A 257 6.98 11.14 8.82
CA GLU A 257 8.21 10.62 8.23
C GLU A 257 8.63 9.27 8.84
N GLN A 258 8.44 9.08 10.14
CA GLN A 258 8.72 7.80 10.82
C GLN A 258 7.78 6.70 10.32
N ALA A 259 6.48 7.01 10.17
CA ALA A 259 5.52 6.07 9.62
C ALA A 259 5.87 5.69 8.18
N LEU A 260 6.17 6.67 7.33
CA LEU A 260 6.53 6.43 5.93
C LEU A 260 7.86 5.69 5.79
N ALA A 261 8.86 5.98 6.62
CA ALA A 261 10.12 5.25 6.64
C ALA A 261 9.90 3.77 7.00
N LYS A 262 9.05 3.51 8.00
CA LYS A 262 8.67 2.14 8.37
C LYS A 262 7.91 1.43 7.24
N SER A 263 6.97 2.10 6.59
CA SER A 263 6.23 1.57 5.43
C SER A 263 7.19 1.11 4.32
N ARG A 264 8.10 1.98 3.90
CA ARG A 264 9.10 1.70 2.85
C ARG A 264 10.02 0.54 3.21
N ARG A 265 10.43 0.46 4.49
CA ARG A 265 11.31 -0.59 4.99
C ARG A 265 10.60 -1.94 5.09
N ASP A 266 9.39 -1.97 5.65
CA ASP A 266 8.70 -3.21 6.00
C ASP A 266 7.82 -3.76 4.87
N GLY A 267 7.52 -2.96 3.83
CA GLY A 267 6.72 -3.39 2.67
C GLY A 267 5.22 -3.41 2.92
N ILE A 268 4.74 -2.60 3.86
CA ILE A 268 3.32 -2.38 4.15
C ILE A 268 2.98 -0.95 3.80
N GLU A 269 2.07 -0.75 2.87
CA GLU A 269 1.59 0.59 2.54
C GLU A 269 0.61 1.08 3.63
N TYR A 270 0.60 2.38 3.91
CA TYR A 270 -0.26 2.93 4.96
C TYR A 270 -1.32 3.87 4.39
N GLY A 271 -2.51 3.77 4.99
CA GLY A 271 -3.55 4.77 4.90
C GLY A 271 -3.52 5.70 6.13
N ILE A 272 -2.98 6.89 5.93
CA ILE A 272 -2.88 7.90 7.00
C ILE A 272 -4.21 8.61 7.14
N ALA A 273 -4.82 8.43 8.30
CA ALA A 273 -6.17 8.89 8.60
C ALA A 273 -6.19 10.08 9.57
N VAL A 274 -7.21 10.92 9.40
CA VAL A 274 -7.56 11.96 10.36
C VAL A 274 -9.01 11.82 10.80
N ASN A 275 -9.26 12.00 12.13
CA ASN A 275 -10.60 12.00 12.67
C ASN A 275 -11.33 13.31 12.30
N CYS A 276 -12.48 13.17 11.64
CA CYS A 276 -13.32 14.24 11.13
C CYS A 276 -14.70 14.16 11.73
N GLY A 277 -15.17 15.24 12.34
CA GLY A 277 -16.47 15.31 13.00
C GLY A 277 -16.45 16.23 14.21
N LYS A 278 -17.59 16.37 14.87
CA LYS A 278 -17.73 17.22 16.05
C LYS A 278 -16.79 16.75 17.16
N PHE A 279 -16.04 17.67 17.76
CA PHE A 279 -15.04 17.42 18.80
C PHE A 279 -13.78 16.63 18.34
N ASN A 280 -13.55 16.55 17.03
CA ASN A 280 -12.36 15.92 16.46
C ASN A 280 -11.40 17.00 15.91
N PRO A 281 -10.16 16.62 15.54
CA PRO A 281 -9.17 17.57 15.01
C PRO A 281 -9.63 18.30 13.75
N VAL A 282 -10.45 17.67 12.91
CA VAL A 282 -10.99 18.23 11.67
C VAL A 282 -12.50 18.35 11.80
N GLN A 283 -13.00 19.59 11.75
CA GLN A 283 -14.42 19.87 11.99
C GLN A 283 -15.13 20.59 10.81
N ASP A 284 -14.39 20.92 9.75
CA ASP A 284 -14.92 21.62 8.60
C ASP A 284 -14.13 21.30 7.32
N ASP A 285 -14.67 21.78 6.21
CA ASP A 285 -14.08 21.59 4.88
C ASP A 285 -12.67 22.18 4.75
N GLN A 286 -12.38 23.31 5.39
CA GLN A 286 -11.08 23.96 5.27
C GLN A 286 -10.00 23.12 5.97
N ALA A 287 -10.25 22.69 7.21
CA ALA A 287 -9.33 21.85 7.96
C ALA A 287 -9.10 20.49 7.25
N ALA A 288 -10.12 19.93 6.60
CA ALA A 288 -10.03 18.71 5.82
C ALA A 288 -9.13 18.89 4.58
N ARG A 289 -9.30 19.98 3.83
CA ARG A 289 -8.44 20.32 2.68
C ARG A 289 -7.01 20.56 3.11
N ASP A 290 -6.79 21.25 4.22
CA ASP A 290 -5.44 21.50 4.76
C ASP A 290 -4.74 20.20 5.12
N PHE A 291 -5.46 19.23 5.67
CA PHE A 291 -4.92 17.89 5.93
C PHE A 291 -4.52 17.20 4.63
N VAL A 292 -5.41 17.14 3.64
CA VAL A 292 -5.12 16.51 2.34
C VAL A 292 -3.92 17.18 1.65
N ASN A 293 -3.85 18.51 1.69
CA ASN A 293 -2.74 19.26 1.10
C ASN A 293 -1.40 18.94 1.76
N ARG A 294 -1.36 18.74 3.09
CA ARG A 294 -0.14 18.31 3.79
C ARG A 294 0.32 16.90 3.38
N MET A 295 -0.61 16.03 2.98
CA MET A 295 -0.31 14.67 2.53
C MET A 295 0.05 14.59 1.04
N LYS A 296 -0.11 15.69 0.29
CA LYS A 296 0.15 15.69 -1.16
C LYS A 296 1.62 15.35 -1.46
N GLY A 297 1.82 14.41 -2.38
CA GLY A 297 3.16 13.93 -2.77
C GLY A 297 3.81 12.97 -1.75
N GLN A 298 3.08 12.52 -0.74
CA GLN A 298 3.54 11.49 0.18
C GLN A 298 3.17 10.09 -0.33
N PRO A 299 4.06 9.08 -0.17
CA PRO A 299 3.80 7.71 -0.63
C PRO A 299 2.88 6.95 0.33
N CYS A 300 1.63 7.41 0.45
CA CYS A 300 0.61 6.79 1.30
C CYS A 300 -0.79 7.06 0.76
N PHE A 301 -1.77 6.28 1.20
CA PHE A 301 -3.17 6.66 1.07
C PHE A 301 -3.52 7.73 2.10
N VAL A 302 -4.52 8.55 1.78
CA VAL A 302 -5.03 9.64 2.64
C VAL A 302 -6.48 9.37 2.97
N ALA A 303 -6.80 9.21 4.26
CA ALA A 303 -8.09 8.75 4.69
C ALA A 303 -8.82 9.72 5.62
N MET A 304 -10.13 9.70 5.53
CA MET A 304 -11.05 10.36 6.44
C MET A 304 -11.69 9.33 7.38
N GLN A 305 -11.42 9.42 8.68
CA GLN A 305 -12.25 8.74 9.67
C GLN A 305 -13.42 9.65 10.04
N ALA A 306 -14.60 9.30 9.59
CA ALA A 306 -15.82 10.04 9.89
C ALA A 306 -16.36 9.63 11.26
N GLU A 307 -16.51 10.61 12.15
CA GLU A 307 -16.88 10.41 13.55
C GLU A 307 -18.23 11.04 13.89
N GLY A 308 -19.06 10.29 14.60
CA GLY A 308 -20.44 10.70 14.88
C GLY A 308 -21.32 10.62 13.62
N ARG A 309 -22.60 10.99 13.70
CA ARG A 309 -23.49 10.98 12.53
C ARG A 309 -23.65 12.38 11.94
N GLU A 310 -23.35 13.40 12.71
CA GLU A 310 -23.37 14.81 12.31
C GLU A 310 -22.33 15.16 11.23
N TRP A 311 -21.31 14.33 11.01
CA TRP A 311 -20.29 14.55 9.99
C TRP A 311 -20.90 14.74 8.59
N LEU A 312 -22.02 14.08 8.30
CA LEU A 312 -22.76 14.21 7.05
C LEU A 312 -23.21 15.66 6.73
N GLN A 313 -23.43 16.48 7.78
CA GLN A 313 -23.80 17.87 7.66
C GLN A 313 -22.63 18.84 7.81
N MET A 314 -21.46 18.35 8.23
CA MET A 314 -20.28 19.17 8.47
C MET A 314 -19.40 19.34 7.23
N PHE A 315 -19.39 18.33 6.36
CA PHE A 315 -18.48 18.28 5.22
C PHE A 315 -19.24 18.27 3.89
N SER A 316 -18.70 19.00 2.89
CA SER A 316 -19.22 18.97 1.53
C SER A 316 -18.75 17.73 0.78
N ARG A 317 -19.56 17.28 -0.19
CA ARG A 317 -19.20 16.18 -1.09
C ARG A 317 -17.86 16.41 -1.78
N GLN A 318 -17.59 17.65 -2.22
CA GLN A 318 -16.35 18.00 -2.92
C GLN A 318 -15.13 17.82 -2.03
N THR A 319 -15.22 18.19 -0.76
CA THR A 319 -14.11 18.03 0.19
C THR A 319 -13.88 16.57 0.54
N VAL A 320 -14.93 15.80 0.80
CA VAL A 320 -14.82 14.37 1.10
C VAL A 320 -14.23 13.58 -0.07
N ALA A 321 -14.55 13.97 -1.31
CA ALA A 321 -14.00 13.33 -2.52
C ALA A 321 -12.46 13.47 -2.69
N LEU A 322 -11.83 14.40 -1.96
CA LEU A 322 -10.37 14.58 -1.98
C LEU A 322 -9.62 13.45 -1.27
N PHE A 323 -10.27 12.73 -0.36
CA PHE A 323 -9.68 11.59 0.31
C PHE A 323 -9.67 10.35 -0.59
N ASP A 324 -8.69 9.48 -0.41
CA ASP A 324 -8.62 8.22 -1.17
C ASP A 324 -9.76 7.28 -0.78
N TYR A 325 -10.14 7.27 0.50
CA TYR A 325 -11.30 6.54 1.03
C TYR A 325 -11.79 7.17 2.34
N VAL A 326 -13.02 6.83 2.68
CA VAL A 326 -13.70 7.25 3.93
C VAL A 326 -14.03 6.00 4.74
N PHE A 327 -13.79 6.05 6.04
CA PHE A 327 -14.21 4.99 6.94
C PHE A 327 -14.87 5.54 8.21
N THR A 328 -15.67 4.70 8.83
CA THR A 328 -16.35 5.01 10.11
C THR A 328 -16.63 3.70 10.86
N ASP A 329 -17.12 3.85 12.07
CA ASP A 329 -17.63 2.78 12.93
C ASP A 329 -18.98 3.14 13.56
N SER A 330 -19.49 2.24 14.39
CA SER A 330 -20.68 2.45 15.21
C SER A 330 -20.36 2.63 16.70
N MET A 331 -19.13 2.96 17.05
CA MET A 331 -18.70 3.05 18.46
C MET A 331 -19.10 4.36 19.14
N THR A 332 -19.52 5.36 18.36
CA THR A 332 -19.99 6.64 18.88
C THR A 332 -21.48 6.81 18.58
N TRP A 333 -22.29 6.96 19.60
CA TRP A 333 -23.76 7.13 19.48
C TRP A 333 -24.20 8.48 20.02
N THR A 334 -25.37 8.89 19.57
CA THR A 334 -26.18 9.90 20.26
C THR A 334 -27.44 9.21 20.75
N ASP A 335 -27.72 9.28 22.04
CA ASP A 335 -28.91 8.67 22.66
C ASP A 335 -30.18 9.54 22.40
N ASN A 336 -31.32 9.05 22.85
CA ASN A 336 -32.60 9.74 22.67
C ASN A 336 -32.70 11.07 23.46
N HIS A 337 -31.75 11.34 24.37
CA HIS A 337 -31.63 12.58 25.14
C HIS A 337 -30.58 13.54 24.55
N GLY A 338 -30.00 13.21 23.37
CA GLY A 338 -28.97 14.01 22.73
C GLY A 338 -27.58 13.87 23.36
N ARG A 339 -27.34 12.90 24.24
CA ARG A 339 -26.03 12.65 24.84
C ARG A 339 -25.18 11.81 23.91
N ARG A 340 -23.93 12.22 23.75
CA ARG A 340 -22.94 11.41 23.04
C ARG A 340 -22.48 10.28 23.95
N LEU A 341 -22.55 9.05 23.46
CA LEU A 341 -22.09 7.84 24.10
C LEU A 341 -20.95 7.24 23.28
N ARG A 342 -19.84 6.95 23.93
CA ARG A 342 -18.70 6.26 23.35
C ARG A 342 -18.58 4.86 23.96
N LEU A 343 -18.72 3.83 23.14
CA LEU A 343 -18.84 2.46 23.62
C LEU A 343 -17.60 1.95 24.37
N TRP A 344 -16.44 2.60 24.18
CA TRP A 344 -15.19 2.29 24.87
C TRP A 344 -15.02 3.03 26.21
N ILE A 345 -15.99 3.87 26.60
CA ILE A 345 -15.98 4.61 27.85
C ILE A 345 -17.12 4.10 28.74
N PRO A 346 -16.85 3.23 29.73
CA PRO A 346 -17.89 2.60 30.57
C PRO A 346 -18.78 3.60 31.29
N GLU A 347 -18.22 4.74 31.71
CA GLU A 347 -18.93 5.79 32.45
C GLU A 347 -20.01 6.48 31.61
N GLU A 348 -19.83 6.54 30.29
CA GLU A 348 -20.82 7.14 29.37
C GLU A 348 -21.97 6.17 29.08
N LEU A 349 -21.67 4.88 29.00
CA LEU A 349 -22.66 3.83 28.72
C LEU A 349 -23.58 3.57 29.91
N GLY A 350 -23.07 3.66 31.15
CA GLY A 350 -23.78 3.23 32.35
C GLY A 350 -24.01 1.69 32.35
N THR A 351 -25.08 1.26 33.02
CA THR A 351 -25.40 -0.17 33.14
C THR A 351 -26.23 -0.64 31.95
N ILE A 352 -25.70 -1.60 31.19
CA ILE A 352 -26.45 -2.33 30.17
C ILE A 352 -27.31 -3.38 30.88
N ARG A 353 -28.62 -3.11 31.03
CA ARG A 353 -29.56 -4.01 31.71
C ARG A 353 -30.01 -5.17 30.87
N ASP A 354 -30.26 -4.94 29.61
CA ASP A 354 -30.64 -5.92 28.59
C ASP A 354 -29.61 -5.92 27.48
N THR A 355 -28.78 -6.96 27.45
CA THR A 355 -27.75 -7.14 26.43
C THR A 355 -28.34 -7.49 25.07
N HIS A 356 -29.55 -8.08 25.04
CA HIS A 356 -30.21 -8.41 23.78
C HIS A 356 -30.75 -7.15 23.11
N GLU A 357 -31.44 -6.28 23.83
CA GLU A 357 -31.92 -4.98 23.34
C GLU A 357 -30.74 -4.10 22.88
N PHE A 358 -29.66 -4.08 23.67
CA PHE A 358 -28.43 -3.37 23.28
C PHE A 358 -27.89 -3.87 21.95
N MET A 359 -27.80 -5.18 21.75
CA MET A 359 -27.30 -5.76 20.52
C MET A 359 -28.19 -5.48 19.30
N GLU A 360 -29.52 -5.55 19.46
CA GLU A 360 -30.42 -5.18 18.35
C GLU A 360 -30.23 -3.72 17.96
N THR A 361 -30.10 -2.81 18.93
CA THR A 361 -29.80 -1.40 18.68
C THR A 361 -28.43 -1.20 17.99
N LEU A 362 -27.39 -1.93 18.41
CA LEU A 362 -26.07 -1.87 17.80
C LEU A 362 -26.11 -2.33 16.35
N VAL A 363 -26.76 -3.47 16.07
CA VAL A 363 -26.88 -4.03 14.72
C VAL A 363 -27.70 -3.11 13.83
N GLU A 364 -28.81 -2.57 14.32
CA GLU A 364 -29.68 -1.66 13.57
C GLU A 364 -28.93 -0.38 13.17
N ARG A 365 -28.20 0.24 14.11
CA ARG A 365 -27.35 1.42 13.84
C ARG A 365 -26.25 1.09 12.84
N THR A 366 -25.60 -0.06 13.00
CA THR A 366 -24.54 -0.49 12.07
C THR A 366 -25.09 -0.67 10.66
N VAL A 367 -26.22 -1.34 10.50
CA VAL A 367 -26.90 -1.51 9.21
C VAL A 367 -27.27 -0.14 8.62
N GLY A 368 -27.82 0.77 9.41
CA GLY A 368 -28.16 2.12 8.98
C GLY A 368 -26.95 2.90 8.45
N ILE A 369 -25.79 2.80 9.11
CA ILE A 369 -24.51 3.39 8.64
C ILE A 369 -24.14 2.79 7.29
N LEU A 370 -24.10 1.47 7.20
CA LEU A 370 -23.72 0.75 5.98
C LEU A 370 -24.62 1.06 4.79
N GLU A 371 -25.90 1.28 5.01
CA GLU A 371 -26.88 1.54 3.97
C GLU A 371 -26.91 3.01 3.50
N HIS A 372 -26.67 3.95 4.40
CA HIS A 372 -26.93 5.37 4.10
C HIS A 372 -25.69 6.24 4.01
N GLU A 373 -24.58 5.88 4.65
CA GLU A 373 -23.41 6.76 4.69
C GLU A 373 -22.44 6.47 3.55
N PRO A 374 -21.79 7.49 2.98
CA PRO A 374 -20.83 7.34 1.88
C PRO A 374 -19.45 6.92 2.39
N ILE A 375 -19.36 5.71 2.93
CA ILE A 375 -18.13 5.11 3.47
C ILE A 375 -17.66 3.95 2.63
N ASP A 376 -16.35 3.80 2.50
CA ASP A 376 -15.70 2.72 1.76
C ASP A 376 -15.34 1.55 2.67
N ILE A 377 -15.01 1.82 3.94
CA ILE A 377 -14.59 0.82 4.92
C ILE A 377 -15.35 1.02 6.23
N TYR A 378 -15.86 -0.08 6.79
CA TYR A 378 -16.41 -0.12 8.13
C TYR A 378 -15.37 -0.70 9.08
N VAL A 379 -14.88 0.14 10.00
CA VAL A 379 -13.80 -0.21 10.92
C VAL A 379 -14.33 -0.59 12.31
N ASN A 380 -13.47 -1.16 13.15
CA ASN A 380 -13.82 -1.69 14.46
C ASN A 380 -15.08 -2.57 14.42
N PRO A 381 -15.26 -3.43 13.41
CA PRO A 381 -16.48 -4.20 13.24
C PRO A 381 -16.68 -5.13 14.42
N THR A 382 -17.93 -5.32 14.81
CA THR A 382 -18.32 -6.21 15.93
C THR A 382 -17.78 -5.79 17.31
N TYR A 383 -17.29 -4.56 17.49
CA TYR A 383 -16.84 -4.08 18.77
C TYR A 383 -17.96 -4.14 19.83
N LEU A 384 -17.62 -4.65 21.01
CA LEU A 384 -18.51 -4.65 22.18
C LEU A 384 -17.87 -3.85 23.32
N PRO A 385 -18.70 -3.12 24.08
CA PRO A 385 -18.24 -2.49 25.32
C PRO A 385 -17.58 -3.48 26.28
N PRO A 386 -16.56 -3.09 27.04
CA PRO A 386 -15.84 -3.99 27.95
C PRO A 386 -16.76 -4.75 28.93
N VAL A 387 -17.86 -4.14 29.34
CA VAL A 387 -18.82 -4.72 30.29
C VAL A 387 -19.59 -5.93 29.79
N ILE A 388 -19.63 -6.15 28.44
CA ILE A 388 -20.31 -7.30 27.81
C ILE A 388 -19.38 -8.06 26.84
N ALA A 389 -18.16 -7.62 26.67
CA ALA A 389 -17.25 -8.19 25.68
C ALA A 389 -16.88 -9.65 25.93
N SER A 390 -16.94 -10.11 27.19
CA SER A 390 -16.71 -11.53 27.54
C SER A 390 -17.75 -12.48 26.97
N ASP A 391 -18.93 -11.99 26.61
CA ASP A 391 -20.03 -12.78 26.06
C ASP A 391 -20.15 -12.64 24.52
N TYR A 392 -19.05 -12.27 23.87
CA TYR A 392 -19.00 -11.93 22.45
C TYR A 392 -19.64 -12.98 21.53
N ASP A 393 -19.30 -14.26 21.71
CA ASP A 393 -19.76 -15.33 20.82
C ASP A 393 -21.28 -15.61 20.94
N HIS A 394 -21.87 -15.37 22.12
CA HIS A 394 -23.32 -15.48 22.33
C HIS A 394 -24.05 -14.22 21.83
N LEU A 395 -23.45 -13.05 21.96
CA LEU A 395 -24.05 -11.79 21.56
C LEU A 395 -24.01 -11.58 20.04
N TRP A 396 -22.93 -11.97 19.38
CA TRP A 396 -22.83 -11.97 17.93
C TRP A 396 -23.35 -13.29 17.33
N THR A 397 -24.69 -13.45 17.32
CA THR A 397 -25.35 -14.59 16.72
C THR A 397 -25.17 -14.61 15.20
N GLU A 398 -25.32 -15.78 14.57
CA GLU A 398 -25.23 -15.91 13.12
C GLU A 398 -26.22 -14.99 12.38
N GLU A 399 -27.44 -14.81 12.92
CA GLU A 399 -28.43 -13.92 12.34
C GLU A 399 -27.94 -12.46 12.33
N ARG A 400 -27.38 -11.97 13.44
CA ARG A 400 -26.83 -10.62 13.55
C ARG A 400 -25.64 -10.43 12.62
N MET A 401 -24.75 -11.43 12.55
CA MET A 401 -23.63 -11.43 11.62
C MET A 401 -24.11 -11.33 10.17
N LYS A 402 -25.11 -12.11 9.77
CA LYS A 402 -25.71 -12.09 8.43
C LYS A 402 -26.36 -10.75 8.10
N LYS A 403 -27.03 -10.11 9.04
CA LYS A 403 -27.63 -8.78 8.86
C LYS A 403 -26.56 -7.74 8.52
N VAL A 404 -25.50 -7.68 9.31
CA VAL A 404 -24.40 -6.71 9.12
C VAL A 404 -23.60 -7.01 7.84
N ALA A 405 -23.17 -8.26 7.66
CA ALA A 405 -22.42 -8.69 6.48
C ALA A 405 -23.20 -8.49 5.19
N GLY A 406 -24.50 -8.82 5.19
CA GLY A 406 -25.39 -8.60 4.03
C GLY A 406 -25.53 -7.12 3.69
N ALA A 407 -25.67 -6.23 4.69
CA ALA A 407 -25.72 -4.78 4.47
C ALA A 407 -24.40 -4.27 3.89
N ALA A 408 -23.25 -4.68 4.44
CA ALA A 408 -21.93 -4.29 3.96
C ALA A 408 -21.72 -4.74 2.50
N ALA A 409 -22.03 -5.99 2.16
CA ALA A 409 -21.87 -6.53 0.81
C ALA A 409 -22.75 -5.81 -0.23
N ARG A 410 -24.04 -5.62 0.06
CA ARG A 410 -24.97 -4.89 -0.83
C ARG A 410 -24.54 -3.46 -1.11
N ASN A 411 -23.89 -2.82 -0.12
CA ASN A 411 -23.47 -1.44 -0.20
C ASN A 411 -22.01 -1.27 -0.60
N GLN A 412 -21.30 -2.38 -0.91
CA GLN A 412 -19.89 -2.39 -1.30
C GLN A 412 -19.00 -1.68 -0.26
N VAL A 413 -19.26 -1.91 1.02
CA VAL A 413 -18.46 -1.44 2.13
C VAL A 413 -17.55 -2.58 2.59
N ALA A 414 -16.25 -2.33 2.63
CA ALA A 414 -15.28 -3.30 3.11
C ALA A 414 -15.29 -3.41 4.65
N ILE A 415 -14.96 -4.57 5.17
CA ILE A 415 -14.89 -4.87 6.59
C ILE A 415 -13.43 -4.91 7.04
N GLU A 416 -13.09 -4.17 8.07
CA GLU A 416 -11.76 -4.19 8.67
C GLU A 416 -11.47 -5.49 9.41
N LEU A 417 -10.29 -6.05 9.23
CA LEU A 417 -9.65 -7.00 10.14
C LEU A 417 -8.80 -6.20 11.11
N ASN A 418 -9.33 -5.97 12.31
CA ASN A 418 -8.76 -5.02 13.27
C ASN A 418 -7.77 -5.72 14.21
N ASP A 419 -6.51 -5.34 14.14
CA ASP A 419 -5.46 -5.94 14.96
C ASP A 419 -5.47 -5.49 16.41
N ARG A 420 -5.92 -4.27 16.70
CA ARG A 420 -5.96 -3.72 18.06
C ARG A 420 -6.92 -4.48 18.96
N TYR A 421 -8.14 -4.70 18.46
CA TYR A 421 -9.20 -5.37 19.23
C TYR A 421 -9.33 -6.85 18.92
N LYS A 422 -8.62 -7.32 17.88
CA LYS A 422 -8.68 -8.71 17.37
C LYS A 422 -10.10 -9.11 16.98
N ILE A 423 -10.74 -8.25 16.20
CA ILE A 423 -12.10 -8.40 15.68
C ILE A 423 -12.13 -8.13 14.16
N PRO A 424 -13.17 -8.62 13.45
CA PRO A 424 -14.24 -9.50 13.88
C PRO A 424 -13.78 -10.96 14.07
N SER A 425 -14.54 -11.79 14.77
CA SER A 425 -14.21 -13.22 14.93
C SER A 425 -14.11 -13.96 13.59
N ALA A 426 -13.41 -15.09 13.57
CA ALA A 426 -13.32 -15.95 12.38
C ALA A 426 -14.70 -16.39 11.86
N ASN A 427 -15.68 -16.59 12.73
CA ASN A 427 -17.05 -16.91 12.34
C ASN A 427 -17.69 -15.75 11.55
N PHE A 428 -17.54 -14.52 12.04
CA PHE A 428 -18.02 -13.35 11.32
C PHE A 428 -17.31 -13.20 9.96
N VAL A 429 -15.98 -13.38 9.91
CA VAL A 429 -15.21 -13.31 8.67
C VAL A 429 -15.71 -14.32 7.63
N ARG A 430 -16.02 -15.56 8.05
CA ARG A 430 -16.61 -16.58 7.15
C ARG A 430 -17.97 -16.15 6.61
N VAL A 431 -18.86 -15.69 7.49
CA VAL A 431 -20.20 -15.20 7.09
C VAL A 431 -20.08 -14.00 6.14
N ALA A 432 -19.20 -13.06 6.44
CA ALA A 432 -18.96 -11.88 5.59
C ALA A 432 -18.36 -12.25 4.22
N LYS A 433 -17.42 -13.23 4.19
CA LYS A 433 -16.86 -13.78 2.95
C LYS A 433 -17.94 -14.42 2.08
N GLU A 434 -18.81 -15.25 2.66
CA GLU A 434 -19.95 -15.87 1.98
C GLU A 434 -20.93 -14.84 1.43
N ALA A 435 -21.18 -13.75 2.16
CA ALA A 435 -21.99 -12.63 1.71
C ALA A 435 -21.34 -11.81 0.57
N GLY A 436 -20.05 -12.04 0.26
CA GLY A 436 -19.32 -11.33 -0.78
C GLY A 436 -18.62 -10.05 -0.31
N CYS A 437 -18.49 -9.82 1.00
CA CYS A 437 -17.76 -8.68 1.53
C CYS A 437 -16.29 -8.70 1.12
N LYS A 438 -15.70 -7.50 1.05
CA LYS A 438 -14.25 -7.30 0.96
C LYS A 438 -13.70 -6.98 2.34
N PHE A 439 -12.41 -7.24 2.52
CA PHE A 439 -11.70 -7.02 3.78
C PHE A 439 -10.57 -6.02 3.61
N THR A 440 -10.17 -5.40 4.71
CA THR A 440 -8.98 -4.56 4.83
C THR A 440 -8.20 -4.95 6.08
N PHE A 441 -6.88 -4.69 6.09
CA PHE A 441 -6.12 -4.70 7.33
C PHE A 441 -6.20 -3.33 7.99
N GLY A 442 -6.26 -3.32 9.34
CA GLY A 442 -6.20 -2.11 10.13
C GLY A 442 -5.56 -2.35 11.49
N THR A 443 -4.42 -1.72 11.76
CA THR A 443 -3.77 -1.88 13.06
C THR A 443 -4.36 -0.95 14.12
N ASN A 444 -4.91 0.20 13.73
CA ASN A 444 -5.40 1.23 14.66
C ASN A 444 -4.42 1.42 15.84
N PRO A 445 -3.14 1.71 15.57
CA PRO A 445 -2.09 1.60 16.56
C PRO A 445 -2.27 2.61 17.69
N SER A 446 -2.03 2.19 18.92
CA SER A 446 -1.98 3.08 20.08
C SER A 446 -0.56 3.58 20.37
N LYS A 447 0.46 2.94 19.80
CA LYS A 447 1.88 3.32 19.91
C LYS A 447 2.64 2.92 18.63
N PRO A 448 3.78 3.58 18.35
CA PRO A 448 4.55 3.33 17.12
C PRO A 448 4.99 1.87 16.89
N SER A 449 5.20 1.09 17.96
CA SER A 449 5.61 -0.31 17.87
C SER A 449 4.52 -1.25 17.32
N GLU A 450 3.26 -0.84 17.36
CA GLU A 450 2.12 -1.62 16.87
C GLU A 450 1.83 -1.37 15.38
N LEU A 451 2.42 -0.33 14.82
CA LEU A 451 2.20 0.08 13.43
C LEU A 451 2.60 -1.01 12.44
N GLY A 452 1.67 -1.39 11.56
CA GLY A 452 1.88 -2.36 10.50
C GLY A 452 2.05 -3.82 10.95
N ARG A 453 1.81 -4.13 12.22
CA ARG A 453 1.83 -5.51 12.72
C ARG A 453 0.45 -6.13 12.61
N SER A 454 0.10 -6.51 11.39
CA SER A 454 -1.22 -7.11 11.07
C SER A 454 -1.29 -8.59 11.39
N GLU A 455 -0.86 -9.00 12.59
CA GLU A 455 -0.78 -10.42 13.01
C GLU A 455 -2.16 -11.08 13.08
N TYR A 456 -3.15 -10.34 13.60
CA TYR A 456 -4.52 -10.84 13.64
C TYR A 456 -5.11 -10.96 12.24
N GLY A 457 -4.94 -9.94 11.41
CA GLY A 457 -5.40 -9.92 10.04
C GLY A 457 -4.81 -11.07 9.21
N ILE A 458 -3.49 -11.31 9.33
CA ILE A 458 -2.79 -12.44 8.68
C ILE A 458 -3.37 -13.78 9.13
N ARG A 459 -3.60 -13.95 10.44
CA ARG A 459 -4.24 -15.16 10.97
C ARG A 459 -5.64 -15.37 10.36
N MET A 460 -6.43 -14.31 10.17
CA MET A 460 -7.74 -14.41 9.52
C MET A 460 -7.64 -14.78 8.04
N VAL A 461 -6.60 -14.32 7.35
CA VAL A 461 -6.31 -14.75 5.96
C VAL A 461 -6.14 -16.26 5.90
N GLU A 462 -5.33 -16.84 6.77
CA GLU A 462 -5.04 -18.28 6.81
C GLU A 462 -6.26 -19.10 7.26
N GLU A 463 -6.84 -18.74 8.40
CA GLU A 463 -7.92 -19.48 9.03
C GLU A 463 -9.22 -19.48 8.19
N CYS A 464 -9.54 -18.33 7.57
CA CYS A 464 -10.74 -18.17 6.74
C CYS A 464 -10.44 -18.35 5.25
N LYS A 465 -9.20 -18.74 4.88
CA LYS A 465 -8.77 -18.94 3.49
C LYS A 465 -9.13 -17.77 2.59
N LEU A 466 -8.81 -16.56 3.05
CA LEU A 466 -9.02 -15.35 2.27
C LEU A 466 -8.00 -15.29 1.13
N GLN A 467 -8.45 -14.83 -0.02
CA GLN A 467 -7.64 -14.67 -1.22
C GLN A 467 -7.65 -13.20 -1.65
N TRP A 468 -6.81 -12.83 -2.60
CA TRP A 468 -6.70 -11.49 -3.11
C TRP A 468 -8.06 -10.89 -3.53
N GLN A 469 -8.99 -11.71 -4.05
CA GLN A 469 -10.33 -11.29 -4.45
C GLN A 469 -11.18 -10.79 -3.28
N ASN A 470 -10.86 -11.21 -2.06
CA ASN A 470 -11.57 -10.84 -0.85
C ASN A 470 -11.09 -9.48 -0.28
N PHE A 471 -10.05 -8.85 -0.86
CA PHE A 471 -9.49 -7.61 -0.32
C PHE A 471 -9.87 -6.38 -1.12
N PHE A 472 -10.14 -5.30 -0.41
CA PHE A 472 -10.42 -3.98 -0.94
C PHE A 472 -9.11 -3.23 -1.28
N VAL A 473 -9.14 -2.50 -2.39
CA VAL A 473 -8.15 -1.49 -2.74
C VAL A 473 -8.89 -0.30 -3.34
N PRO A 474 -8.70 0.93 -2.86
CA PRO A 474 -9.33 2.12 -3.43
C PRO A 474 -9.09 2.24 -4.93
N GLY A 475 -10.14 2.51 -5.69
CA GLY A 475 -10.08 2.63 -7.15
C GLY A 475 -10.07 1.33 -7.94
N ALA A 476 -9.78 0.18 -7.31
CA ALA A 476 -9.76 -1.11 -8.00
C ALA A 476 -11.10 -1.87 -7.99
N TRP A 477 -12.10 -1.37 -7.25
CA TRP A 477 -13.39 -2.03 -7.00
C TRP A 477 -14.61 -1.24 -7.48
N GLY A 478 -14.39 -0.30 -8.38
CA GLY A 478 -15.42 0.60 -8.87
C GLY A 478 -15.41 1.98 -8.20
N PRO A 479 -16.46 2.77 -8.39
CA PRO A 479 -16.52 4.13 -7.86
C PRO A 479 -16.43 4.18 -6.34
N LYS A 480 -15.80 5.22 -5.79
CA LYS A 480 -15.76 5.49 -4.35
C LYS A 480 -17.18 5.61 -3.77
N ALA A 481 -17.33 5.29 -2.48
CA ALA A 481 -18.62 5.43 -1.81
C ALA A 481 -19.20 6.86 -1.91
N ILE A 482 -18.34 7.87 -1.87
CA ILE A 482 -18.72 9.28 -2.07
C ILE A 482 -19.34 9.56 -3.45
N GLU A 483 -18.97 8.82 -4.46
CA GLU A 483 -19.55 8.96 -5.81
C GLU A 483 -20.92 8.27 -5.88
N ARG A 484 -21.09 7.16 -5.18
CA ARG A 484 -22.31 6.34 -5.14
C ARG A 484 -23.39 6.92 -4.20
N LYS A 485 -22.98 7.45 -3.04
CA LYS A 485 -23.87 7.87 -1.95
C LYS A 485 -23.66 9.33 -1.49
N GLY A 486 -22.82 10.10 -2.18
CA GLY A 486 -22.45 11.45 -1.73
C GLY A 486 -23.59 12.47 -1.69
N SER A 487 -24.79 12.12 -2.16
CA SER A 487 -25.99 12.96 -2.02
C SER A 487 -26.49 13.09 -0.57
N THR A 488 -25.99 12.25 0.35
CA THR A 488 -26.30 12.34 1.77
C THR A 488 -25.52 13.42 2.50
N LEU A 489 -24.46 13.94 1.89
CA LEU A 489 -23.62 15.00 2.44
C LEU A 489 -24.22 16.39 2.14
N ARG A 490 -23.73 17.37 2.88
CA ARG A 490 -24.00 18.78 2.58
C ARG A 490 -23.61 19.10 1.13
N GLY A 491 -24.54 19.72 0.40
CA GLY A 491 -24.35 20.16 -0.98
C GLY A 491 -23.34 21.31 -1.13
#